data_fe95d6a6360e90fde5ddccfdfb2a08c7
#
_entry.id   fe95d6a6360e90fde5ddccfdfb2a08c7
#
_cell.length_a   1.000
_cell.length_b   1.000
_cell.length_c   1.000
_cell.angle_alpha   90.00
_cell.angle_beta   90.00
_cell.angle_gamma   90.00
#
_symmetry.space_group_name_H-M   'P 1'
#
loop_
_entity.id
_entity.type
_entity.pdbx_description
1 polymer ?
#
loop_
_entity_poly.entity_id
_entity_poly.type
_entity_poly.pdbx_seq_one_letter_code
_entity_poly.pdbx_strand_id
1 'polypeptide(L)'
;MRFLCLHGAGTNGEIFEIQTGGIRQLLQKSGHRFQFMNGKINAKVQEELEGIVDGPFYNHYTRGTSPGSTVLEAFDHTKQFIAEEGPFDAVIGFSQGAALAAALLIHQSKTHPDEPPLFRAAVFICGAMPWESSGLEQIAPQPDTYPITIPTANIVGKADALFPEGVKLFELCEPTKAAFYDHGSKHMVPFDMKNTEEMVRVIEETVAKAIRG
;
A
#
# COMPACT_ATOMS: atom_id res chain seq x y z
N MET A 1 -10.85 -6.43 10.87
CA MET A 1 -9.38 -6.27 10.84
C MET A 1 -8.98 -4.86 11.24
N ARG A 2 -7.77 -4.71 11.80
CA ARG A 2 -7.12 -3.42 12.02
C ARG A 2 -6.08 -3.19 10.92
N PHE A 3 -6.25 -2.12 10.15
CA PHE A 3 -5.41 -1.77 9.02
C PHE A 3 -4.35 -0.72 9.39
N LEU A 4 -3.10 -0.96 9.04
CA LEU A 4 -2.08 0.07 8.94
C LEU A 4 -2.22 0.78 7.58
N CYS A 5 -2.27 2.11 7.59
CA CYS A 5 -2.48 2.92 6.39
C CYS A 5 -1.22 3.72 6.06
N LEU A 6 -0.69 3.52 4.83
CA LEU A 6 0.53 4.12 4.33
C LEU A 6 0.21 5.05 3.16
N HIS A 7 0.44 6.35 3.34
CA HIS A 7 0.09 7.40 2.39
C HIS A 7 1.00 7.43 1.14
N GLY A 8 0.60 8.14 0.12
CA GLY A 8 1.41 8.41 -1.09
C GLY A 8 2.52 9.45 -0.85
N ALA A 9 3.49 9.52 -1.76
CA ALA A 9 4.57 10.50 -1.69
C ALA A 9 4.04 11.93 -1.76
N GLY A 10 4.65 12.84 -0.98
CA GLY A 10 4.25 14.25 -0.96
C GLY A 10 2.87 14.52 -0.34
N THR A 11 2.45 13.61 0.54
CA THR A 11 1.21 13.73 1.32
C THR A 11 1.46 13.42 2.80
N ASN A 12 0.43 13.06 3.56
CA ASN A 12 0.53 12.63 4.95
C ASN A 12 -0.63 11.69 5.31
N GLY A 13 -0.63 11.18 6.53
CA GLY A 13 -1.67 10.28 7.03
C GLY A 13 -3.05 10.90 7.05
N GLU A 14 -3.17 12.18 7.41
CA GLU A 14 -4.45 12.90 7.44
C GLU A 14 -5.05 13.06 6.03
N ILE A 15 -4.21 13.42 5.06
CA ILE A 15 -4.63 13.48 3.64
C ILE A 15 -5.09 12.10 3.17
N PHE A 16 -4.34 11.04 3.47
CA PHE A 16 -4.72 9.69 3.08
C PHE A 16 -6.00 9.23 3.80
N GLU A 17 -6.20 9.66 5.03
CA GLU A 17 -7.45 9.44 5.75
C GLU A 17 -8.65 10.08 5.02
N ILE A 18 -8.50 11.30 4.52
CA ILE A 18 -9.52 11.99 3.72
C ILE A 18 -9.74 11.26 2.39
N GLN A 19 -8.68 10.93 1.67
CA GLN A 19 -8.74 10.26 0.36
C GLN A 19 -9.47 8.90 0.44
N THR A 20 -9.33 8.19 1.55
CA THR A 20 -9.96 6.87 1.76
C THR A 20 -11.31 6.96 2.48
N GLY A 21 -11.85 8.15 2.70
CA GLY A 21 -13.06 8.39 3.49
C GLY A 21 -14.25 7.54 3.06
N GLY A 22 -14.53 7.45 1.76
CA GLY A 22 -15.62 6.62 1.22
C GLY A 22 -15.44 5.13 1.51
N ILE A 23 -14.25 4.60 1.22
CA ILE A 23 -13.90 3.19 1.48
C ILE A 23 -14.00 2.89 2.98
N ARG A 24 -13.39 3.75 3.82
CA ARG A 24 -13.38 3.56 5.27
C ARG A 24 -14.77 3.58 5.87
N GLN A 25 -15.63 4.51 5.43
CA GLN A 25 -16.99 4.60 5.94
C GLN A 25 -17.77 3.30 5.76
N LEU A 26 -17.58 2.59 4.65
CA LEU A 26 -18.23 1.32 4.39
C LEU A 26 -17.56 0.17 5.17
N LEU A 27 -16.23 0.07 5.14
CA LEU A 27 -15.49 -0.97 5.85
C LEU A 27 -15.62 -0.87 7.38
N GLN A 28 -15.79 0.33 7.94
CA GLN A 28 -16.05 0.53 9.38
C GLN A 28 -17.39 -0.07 9.82
N LYS A 29 -18.40 -0.13 8.93
CA LYS A 29 -19.68 -0.82 9.21
C LYS A 29 -19.48 -2.33 9.41
N SER A 30 -18.47 -2.91 8.75
CA SER A 30 -18.03 -4.30 8.95
C SER A 30 -17.09 -4.49 10.14
N GLY A 31 -16.87 -3.45 10.95
CA GLY A 31 -16.03 -3.52 12.16
C GLY A 31 -14.53 -3.35 11.90
N HIS A 32 -14.11 -2.92 10.72
CA HIS A 32 -12.69 -2.64 10.44
C HIS A 32 -12.26 -1.31 11.07
N ARG A 33 -10.97 -1.23 11.42
CA ARG A 33 -10.33 -0.04 12.01
C ARG A 33 -9.10 0.34 11.22
N PHE A 34 -8.75 1.63 11.21
CA PHE A 34 -7.68 2.20 10.41
C PHE A 34 -6.78 3.07 11.28
N GLN A 35 -5.47 2.92 11.11
CA GLN A 35 -4.45 3.72 11.76
C GLN A 35 -3.49 4.23 10.69
N PHE A 36 -3.27 5.54 10.64
CA PHE A 36 -2.49 6.21 9.62
C PHE A 36 -1.10 6.54 10.14
N MET A 37 -0.08 6.14 9.39
CA MET A 37 1.33 6.42 9.69
C MET A 37 1.87 7.48 8.75
N ASN A 38 2.60 8.46 9.28
CA ASN A 38 3.36 9.42 8.48
C ASN A 38 4.74 8.88 8.10
N GLY A 39 5.19 9.19 6.89
CA GLY A 39 6.59 9.04 6.51
C GLY A 39 7.49 9.99 7.32
N LYS A 40 8.80 9.72 7.34
CA LYS A 40 9.78 10.54 8.09
C LYS A 40 10.50 11.61 7.26
N ILE A 41 10.45 11.52 5.94
CA ILE A 41 11.19 12.42 5.07
C ILE A 41 10.29 13.59 4.67
N ASN A 42 10.65 14.82 5.08
CA ASN A 42 9.94 16.00 4.63
C ASN A 42 9.92 16.10 3.11
N ALA A 43 8.78 16.43 2.55
CA ALA A 43 8.56 16.47 1.11
C ALA A 43 7.86 17.74 0.67
N LYS A 44 7.96 18.04 -0.62
CA LYS A 44 7.04 18.98 -1.27
C LYS A 44 5.69 18.29 -1.47
N VAL A 45 4.62 19.08 -1.48
CA VAL A 45 3.29 18.59 -1.80
C VAL A 45 3.26 17.91 -3.17
N GLN A 46 2.45 16.86 -3.30
CA GLN A 46 2.14 16.28 -4.60
C GLN A 46 1.46 17.33 -5.49
N GLU A 47 1.86 17.42 -6.77
CA GLU A 47 1.48 18.49 -7.70
C GLU A 47 -0.04 18.68 -7.79
N GLU A 48 -0.80 17.59 -7.81
CA GLU A 48 -2.27 17.61 -7.90
C GLU A 48 -2.96 18.15 -6.65
N LEU A 49 -2.23 18.29 -5.54
CA LEU A 49 -2.74 18.77 -4.26
C LEU A 49 -2.23 20.18 -3.92
N GLU A 50 -1.38 20.77 -4.78
CA GLU A 50 -0.80 22.08 -4.55
C GLU A 50 -1.89 23.16 -4.46
N GLY A 51 -1.88 23.92 -3.36
CA GLY A 51 -2.88 24.95 -3.08
C GLY A 51 -4.26 24.44 -2.63
N ILE A 52 -4.42 23.10 -2.49
CA ILE A 52 -5.68 22.49 -2.05
C ILE A 52 -5.61 22.04 -0.58
N VAL A 53 -4.43 21.57 -0.14
CA VAL A 53 -4.20 21.07 1.21
C VAL A 53 -2.99 21.72 1.85
N ASP A 54 -2.99 21.78 3.18
CA ASP A 54 -1.87 22.30 3.97
C ASP A 54 -1.00 21.14 4.48
N GLY A 55 0.33 21.42 4.61
CA GLY A 55 1.29 20.48 5.16
C GLY A 55 1.24 20.33 6.67
N PRO A 56 2.15 19.57 7.23
CA PRO A 56 3.39 19.07 6.61
C PRO A 56 3.19 17.86 5.67
N PHE A 57 4.07 17.72 4.66
CA PHE A 57 4.04 16.62 3.71
C PHE A 57 5.28 15.76 3.85
N TYR A 58 5.11 14.45 3.58
CA TYR A 58 6.16 13.46 3.78
C TYR A 58 6.29 12.48 2.60
N ASN A 59 7.47 11.91 2.52
CA ASN A 59 7.73 10.66 1.81
C ASN A 59 8.09 9.59 2.84
N HIS A 60 7.81 8.34 2.51
CA HIS A 60 8.29 7.21 3.31
C HIS A 60 9.79 6.98 3.07
N TYR A 61 10.22 7.07 1.81
CA TYR A 61 11.62 7.02 1.39
C TYR A 61 11.88 8.05 0.29
N THR A 62 13.13 8.37 0.01
CA THR A 62 13.52 9.37 -1.00
C THR A 62 12.98 8.98 -2.37
N ARG A 63 12.41 9.96 -3.08
CA ARG A 63 11.96 9.78 -4.48
C ARG A 63 13.16 9.87 -5.43
N GLY A 64 13.08 9.16 -6.54
CA GLY A 64 14.08 9.20 -7.60
C GLY A 64 14.43 7.81 -8.10
N THR A 65 15.49 7.73 -8.88
CA THR A 65 15.95 6.48 -9.52
C THR A 65 16.73 5.55 -8.59
N SER A 66 17.08 6.01 -7.39
CA SER A 66 17.80 5.22 -6.37
C SER A 66 17.57 5.83 -5.00
N PRO A 67 16.54 5.39 -4.26
CA PRO A 67 16.26 5.89 -2.91
C PRO A 67 17.32 5.51 -1.86
N GLY A 68 18.18 4.52 -2.14
CA GLY A 68 19.28 4.11 -1.27
C GLY A 68 18.82 3.62 0.11
N SER A 69 19.62 3.86 1.14
CA SER A 69 19.35 3.42 2.53
C SER A 69 18.00 3.86 3.09
N THR A 70 17.38 4.89 2.52
CA THR A 70 16.10 5.40 3.02
C THR A 70 14.96 4.39 2.89
N VAL A 71 15.08 3.37 2.03
CA VAL A 71 14.11 2.25 1.95
C VAL A 71 14.19 1.40 3.21
N LEU A 72 15.40 1.01 3.63
CA LEU A 72 15.59 0.24 4.87
C LEU A 72 15.17 1.05 6.09
N GLU A 73 15.48 2.34 6.12
CA GLU A 73 15.03 3.26 7.18
C GLU A 73 13.50 3.34 7.26
N ALA A 74 12.81 3.29 6.09
CA ALA A 74 11.34 3.23 6.05
C ALA A 74 10.81 1.89 6.57
N PHE A 75 11.50 0.76 6.32
CA PHE A 75 11.15 -0.53 6.90
C PHE A 75 11.26 -0.49 8.43
N ASP A 76 12.36 0.02 8.95
CA ASP A 76 12.59 0.12 10.40
C ASP A 76 11.56 1.04 11.05
N HIS A 77 11.26 2.18 10.44
CA HIS A 77 10.20 3.07 10.92
C HIS A 77 8.83 2.38 10.94
N THR A 78 8.48 1.65 9.89
CA THR A 78 7.20 0.94 9.83
C THR A 78 7.13 -0.17 10.88
N LYS A 79 8.20 -0.94 11.07
CA LYS A 79 8.29 -1.98 12.11
C LYS A 79 8.20 -1.37 13.51
N GLN A 80 8.86 -0.24 13.76
CA GLN A 80 8.74 0.49 15.02
C GLN A 80 7.30 0.93 15.28
N PHE A 81 6.64 1.52 14.28
CA PHE A 81 5.24 1.93 14.40
C PHE A 81 4.30 0.73 14.68
N ILE A 82 4.56 -0.42 14.04
CA ILE A 82 3.82 -1.66 14.32
C ILE A 82 4.04 -2.12 15.76
N ALA A 83 5.26 -2.01 16.30
CA ALA A 83 5.57 -2.41 17.68
C ALA A 83 4.91 -1.48 18.72
N GLU A 84 4.83 -0.18 18.43
CA GLU A 84 4.26 0.82 19.33
C GLU A 84 2.72 0.87 19.26
N GLU A 85 2.14 0.82 18.08
CA GLU A 85 0.73 1.04 17.82
C GLU A 85 -0.05 -0.23 17.46
N GLY A 86 0.63 -1.35 17.21
CA GLY A 86 0.01 -2.59 16.77
C GLY A 86 -0.71 -3.37 17.87
N PRO A 87 -1.10 -4.61 17.63
CA PRO A 87 -0.93 -5.32 16.35
C PRO A 87 -1.84 -4.81 15.23
N PHE A 88 -1.41 -5.03 13.99
CA PHE A 88 -2.21 -4.80 12.78
C PHE A 88 -2.46 -6.12 12.07
N ASP A 89 -3.69 -6.32 11.58
CA ASP A 89 -4.05 -7.52 10.81
C ASP A 89 -3.71 -7.38 9.33
N ALA A 90 -3.78 -6.16 8.81
CA ALA A 90 -3.62 -5.88 7.39
C ALA A 90 -2.95 -4.51 7.14
N VAL A 91 -2.45 -4.32 5.93
CA VAL A 91 -1.91 -3.05 5.46
C VAL A 91 -2.68 -2.55 4.25
N ILE A 92 -2.92 -1.25 4.18
CA ILE A 92 -3.42 -0.56 2.98
C ILE A 92 -2.47 0.57 2.63
N GLY A 93 -1.98 0.58 1.40
CA GLY A 93 -1.06 1.60 0.90
C GLY A 93 -1.55 2.23 -0.39
N PHE A 94 -1.22 3.51 -0.57
CA PHE A 94 -1.43 4.25 -1.80
C PHE A 94 -0.08 4.64 -2.41
N SER A 95 0.09 4.42 -3.73
CA SER A 95 1.27 4.87 -4.46
C SER A 95 2.58 4.40 -3.82
N GLN A 96 3.42 5.30 -3.30
CA GLN A 96 4.64 4.99 -2.56
C GLN A 96 4.37 4.14 -1.31
N GLY A 97 3.25 4.38 -0.62
CA GLY A 97 2.85 3.57 0.55
C GLY A 97 2.51 2.12 0.18
N ALA A 98 1.93 1.88 -1.00
CA ALA A 98 1.71 0.54 -1.52
C ALA A 98 3.03 -0.16 -1.88
N ALA A 99 3.95 0.55 -2.53
CA ALA A 99 5.28 0.05 -2.83
C ALA A 99 6.07 -0.30 -1.55
N LEU A 100 5.98 0.55 -0.51
CA LEU A 100 6.59 0.28 0.80
C LEU A 100 6.02 -0.98 1.45
N ALA A 101 4.69 -1.11 1.47
CA ALA A 101 4.03 -2.30 2.05
C ALA A 101 4.47 -3.58 1.33
N ALA A 102 4.49 -3.58 0.00
CA ALA A 102 4.94 -4.71 -0.79
C ALA A 102 6.41 -5.04 -0.56
N ALA A 103 7.29 -4.02 -0.58
CA ALA A 103 8.72 -4.18 -0.33
C ALA A 103 9.00 -4.77 1.06
N LEU A 104 8.31 -4.28 2.09
CA LEU A 104 8.45 -4.76 3.46
C LEU A 104 8.01 -6.22 3.61
N LEU A 105 6.89 -6.61 3.00
CA LEU A 105 6.42 -8.00 2.98
C LEU A 105 7.44 -8.94 2.31
N ILE A 106 7.96 -8.54 1.15
CA ILE A 106 8.96 -9.32 0.41
C ILE A 106 10.27 -9.39 1.19
N HIS A 107 10.71 -8.28 1.79
CA HIS A 107 11.92 -8.26 2.61
C HIS A 107 11.79 -9.20 3.81
N GLN A 108 10.67 -9.16 4.52
CA GLN A 108 10.43 -10.03 5.67
C GLN A 108 10.41 -11.50 5.27
N SER A 109 9.72 -11.87 4.18
CA SER A 109 9.68 -13.27 3.73
C SER A 109 11.05 -13.83 3.32
N LYS A 110 11.96 -12.95 2.84
CA LYS A 110 13.34 -13.33 2.50
C LYS A 110 14.25 -13.43 3.73
N THR A 111 14.09 -12.52 4.69
CA THR A 111 15.00 -12.43 5.86
C THR A 111 14.54 -13.25 7.05
N HIS A 112 13.25 -13.52 7.17
CA HIS A 112 12.61 -14.26 8.27
C HIS A 112 11.58 -15.25 7.72
N PRO A 113 12.01 -16.25 6.90
CA PRO A 113 11.09 -17.16 6.20
C PRO A 113 10.28 -18.05 7.14
N ASP A 114 10.77 -18.32 8.34
CA ASP A 114 10.12 -19.16 9.35
C ASP A 114 9.14 -18.39 10.26
N GLU A 115 9.10 -17.07 10.13
CA GLU A 115 8.17 -16.23 10.91
C GLU A 115 6.85 -16.02 10.14
N PRO A 116 5.72 -15.88 10.86
CA PRO A 116 4.46 -15.52 10.21
C PRO A 116 4.58 -14.15 9.52
N PRO A 117 3.86 -13.93 8.41
CA PRO A 117 3.85 -12.62 7.75
C PRO A 117 3.42 -11.50 8.69
N LEU A 118 4.01 -10.30 8.53
CA LEU A 118 3.66 -9.10 9.30
C LEU A 118 2.16 -8.74 9.23
N PHE A 119 1.53 -9.09 8.11
CA PHE A 119 0.11 -8.84 7.87
C PHE A 119 -0.53 -10.10 7.28
N ARG A 120 -1.81 -10.28 7.57
CA ARG A 120 -2.63 -11.38 7.02
C ARG A 120 -3.24 -11.02 5.65
N ALA A 121 -3.33 -9.73 5.33
CA ALA A 121 -3.81 -9.22 4.05
C ALA A 121 -3.12 -7.90 3.70
N ALA A 122 -3.09 -7.58 2.39
CA ALA A 122 -2.62 -6.27 1.92
C ALA A 122 -3.54 -5.69 0.84
N VAL A 123 -3.64 -4.36 0.82
CA VAL A 123 -4.38 -3.60 -0.18
C VAL A 123 -3.41 -2.60 -0.82
N PHE A 124 -3.18 -2.73 -2.11
CA PHE A 124 -2.31 -1.86 -2.89
C PHE A 124 -3.17 -1.00 -3.84
N ILE A 125 -3.20 0.30 -3.61
CA ILE A 125 -3.97 1.25 -4.43
C ILE A 125 -2.99 2.09 -5.27
N CYS A 126 -3.09 2.04 -6.59
CA CYS A 126 -2.23 2.75 -7.54
C CYS A 126 -0.73 2.58 -7.19
N GLY A 127 -0.34 1.35 -6.84
CA GLY A 127 0.98 1.06 -6.31
C GLY A 127 2.10 1.27 -7.34
N ALA A 128 3.20 1.89 -6.89
CA ALA A 128 4.46 1.90 -7.63
C ALA A 128 5.22 0.58 -7.41
N MET A 129 6.25 0.35 -8.24
CA MET A 129 7.13 -0.81 -8.07
C MET A 129 7.88 -0.75 -6.73
N PRO A 130 7.90 -1.87 -5.98
CA PRO A 130 8.65 -1.96 -4.74
C PRO A 130 10.17 -1.96 -4.97
N TRP A 131 10.92 -1.41 -4.02
CA TRP A 131 12.37 -1.42 -3.99
C TRP A 131 12.90 -2.52 -3.08
N GLU A 132 14.05 -3.09 -3.42
CA GLU A 132 14.82 -3.88 -2.46
C GLU A 132 15.28 -3.01 -1.28
N SER A 133 15.63 -3.63 -0.16
CA SER A 133 16.08 -2.92 1.05
C SER A 133 17.30 -2.02 0.84
N SER A 134 18.13 -2.35 -0.15
CA SER A 134 19.25 -1.50 -0.59
C SER A 134 18.80 -0.17 -1.21
N GLY A 135 17.56 -0.11 -1.74
CA GLY A 135 17.05 1.02 -2.52
C GLY A 135 17.79 1.27 -3.83
N LEU A 136 18.54 0.30 -4.32
CA LEU A 136 19.30 0.40 -5.58
C LEU A 136 18.56 -0.23 -6.75
N GLU A 137 17.76 -1.28 -6.49
CA GLU A 137 17.04 -2.04 -7.51
C GLU A 137 15.56 -2.18 -7.15
N GLN A 138 14.71 -2.10 -8.16
CA GLN A 138 13.29 -2.43 -8.02
C GLN A 138 13.09 -3.95 -8.09
N ILE A 139 12.13 -4.46 -7.33
CA ILE A 139 11.80 -5.88 -7.31
C ILE A 139 10.92 -6.19 -8.51
N ALA A 140 11.52 -6.71 -9.56
CA ALA A 140 10.80 -7.06 -10.79
C ALA A 140 10.13 -8.44 -10.68
N PRO A 141 8.93 -8.64 -11.28
CA PRO A 141 8.31 -9.95 -11.41
C PRO A 141 9.22 -10.95 -12.13
N GLN A 142 9.20 -12.20 -11.68
CA GLN A 142 9.89 -13.31 -12.31
C GLN A 142 8.86 -14.41 -12.64
N PRO A 143 9.04 -15.16 -13.75
CA PRO A 143 8.14 -16.24 -14.09
C PRO A 143 7.97 -17.21 -12.91
N ASP A 144 6.73 -17.60 -12.65
CA ASP A 144 6.36 -18.59 -11.61
C ASP A 144 6.88 -18.27 -10.19
N THR A 145 7.17 -16.99 -9.90
CA THR A 145 7.68 -16.56 -8.60
C THR A 145 6.80 -15.46 -8.01
N TYR A 146 6.17 -15.77 -6.88
CA TYR A 146 5.20 -14.90 -6.22
C TYR A 146 5.65 -14.61 -4.78
N PRO A 147 6.51 -13.61 -4.56
CA PRO A 147 7.07 -13.34 -3.23
C PRO A 147 6.05 -12.81 -2.20
N ILE A 148 4.89 -12.34 -2.65
CA ILE A 148 3.78 -11.93 -1.78
C ILE A 148 2.74 -13.04 -1.76
N THR A 149 2.74 -13.86 -0.70
CA THR A 149 1.93 -15.07 -0.58
C THR A 149 0.66 -14.91 0.26
N ILE A 150 0.44 -13.76 0.86
CA ILE A 150 -0.79 -13.42 1.60
C ILE A 150 -1.89 -12.95 0.62
N PRO A 151 -3.18 -12.99 1.01
CA PRO A 151 -4.24 -12.40 0.23
C PRO A 151 -4.04 -10.92 -0.04
N THR A 152 -4.23 -10.49 -1.31
CA THR A 152 -4.03 -9.10 -1.72
C THR A 152 -5.20 -8.57 -2.55
N ALA A 153 -5.54 -7.30 -2.36
CA ALA A 153 -6.38 -6.50 -3.25
C ALA A 153 -5.49 -5.49 -3.99
N ASN A 154 -5.41 -5.61 -5.30
CA ASN A 154 -4.62 -4.74 -6.16
C ASN A 154 -5.59 -3.85 -6.94
N ILE A 155 -5.63 -2.57 -6.59
CA ILE A 155 -6.56 -1.57 -7.12
C ILE A 155 -5.76 -0.60 -7.96
N VAL A 156 -6.08 -0.48 -9.24
CA VAL A 156 -5.32 0.34 -10.19
C VAL A 156 -6.25 1.25 -10.99
N GLY A 157 -5.69 2.28 -11.59
CA GLY A 157 -6.40 3.15 -12.51
C GLY A 157 -5.82 3.03 -13.92
N LYS A 158 -6.61 2.61 -14.91
CA LYS A 158 -6.13 2.47 -16.29
C LYS A 158 -5.62 3.78 -16.92
N ALA A 159 -6.13 4.92 -16.44
CA ALA A 159 -5.67 6.24 -16.89
C ALA A 159 -4.53 6.81 -16.02
N ASP A 160 -4.01 6.03 -15.06
CA ASP A 160 -2.86 6.36 -14.24
C ASP A 160 -1.56 6.16 -15.04
N ALA A 161 -0.64 7.11 -14.98
CA ALA A 161 0.69 6.96 -15.57
C ALA A 161 1.49 5.80 -14.95
N LEU A 162 1.20 5.45 -13.68
CA LEU A 162 1.80 4.30 -12.97
C LEU A 162 1.02 2.99 -13.17
N PHE A 163 0.01 2.94 -14.03
CA PHE A 163 -0.73 1.71 -14.31
C PHE A 163 0.17 0.51 -14.65
N PRO A 164 1.22 0.64 -15.51
CA PRO A 164 2.13 -0.46 -15.79
C PRO A 164 2.89 -0.96 -14.56
N GLU A 165 3.23 -0.06 -13.61
CA GLU A 165 3.87 -0.44 -12.36
C GLU A 165 2.91 -1.19 -11.42
N GLY A 166 1.66 -0.71 -11.33
CA GLY A 166 0.62 -1.38 -10.56
C GLY A 166 0.31 -2.80 -11.05
N VAL A 167 0.37 -3.02 -12.38
CA VAL A 167 0.24 -4.36 -12.98
C VAL A 167 1.43 -5.24 -12.58
N LYS A 168 2.67 -4.74 -12.69
CA LYS A 168 3.86 -5.48 -12.25
C LYS A 168 3.84 -5.79 -10.74
N LEU A 169 3.34 -4.87 -9.91
CA LEU A 169 3.15 -5.14 -8.49
C LEU A 169 2.15 -6.28 -8.26
N PHE A 170 1.05 -6.31 -9.00
CA PHE A 170 0.10 -7.43 -8.96
C PHE A 170 0.75 -8.76 -9.36
N GLU A 171 1.65 -8.77 -10.36
CA GLU A 171 2.38 -9.97 -10.78
C GLU A 171 3.34 -10.53 -9.72
N LEU A 172 3.68 -9.76 -8.67
CA LEU A 172 4.44 -10.23 -7.52
C LEU A 172 3.57 -10.99 -6.49
N CYS A 173 2.25 -10.95 -6.63
CA CYS A 173 1.30 -11.53 -5.69
C CYS A 173 0.89 -12.94 -6.13
N GLU A 174 0.69 -13.86 -5.18
CA GLU A 174 0.18 -15.23 -5.40
C GLU A 174 -1.16 -15.19 -6.13
N PRO A 175 -1.26 -15.69 -7.37
CA PRO A 175 -2.46 -15.50 -8.23
C PRO A 175 -3.75 -16.03 -7.64
N THR A 176 -3.70 -17.13 -6.88
CA THR A 176 -4.90 -17.74 -6.27
C THR A 176 -5.45 -16.92 -5.12
N LYS A 177 -4.64 -16.02 -4.56
CA LYS A 177 -4.98 -15.18 -3.42
C LYS A 177 -5.17 -13.72 -3.81
N ALA A 178 -4.60 -13.28 -4.93
CA ALA A 178 -4.65 -11.91 -5.40
C ALA A 178 -5.98 -11.59 -6.09
N ALA A 179 -6.54 -10.44 -5.78
CA ALA A 179 -7.66 -9.83 -6.49
C ALA A 179 -7.17 -8.58 -7.23
N PHE A 180 -7.76 -8.29 -8.38
CA PHE A 180 -7.41 -7.15 -9.21
C PHE A 180 -8.67 -6.35 -9.55
N TYR A 181 -8.60 -5.03 -9.40
CA TYR A 181 -9.66 -4.12 -9.79
C TYR A 181 -9.10 -2.87 -10.48
N ASP A 182 -9.62 -2.57 -11.67
CA ASP A 182 -9.32 -1.34 -12.41
C ASP A 182 -10.48 -0.35 -12.25
N HIS A 183 -10.23 0.76 -11.54
CA HIS A 183 -11.21 1.82 -11.37
C HIS A 183 -11.27 2.80 -12.57
N GLY A 184 -10.41 2.63 -13.56
CA GLY A 184 -10.41 3.40 -14.80
C GLY A 184 -9.92 4.85 -14.72
N SER A 185 -9.74 5.39 -13.51
CA SER A 185 -9.32 6.78 -13.27
C SER A 185 -7.80 6.96 -13.33
N LYS A 186 -7.35 8.20 -13.10
CA LYS A 186 -5.93 8.56 -12.96
C LYS A 186 -5.37 8.10 -11.62
N HIS A 187 -4.20 8.64 -11.24
CA HIS A 187 -3.47 8.34 -10.00
C HIS A 187 -4.19 8.91 -8.76
N MET A 188 -5.24 8.23 -8.33
CA MET A 188 -6.09 8.68 -7.21
C MET A 188 -6.84 7.53 -6.56
N VAL A 189 -7.37 7.75 -5.37
CA VAL A 189 -8.43 6.94 -4.78
C VAL A 189 -9.76 7.51 -5.23
N PRO A 190 -10.54 6.83 -6.09
CA PRO A 190 -11.84 7.34 -6.53
C PRO A 190 -12.83 7.47 -5.38
N PHE A 191 -13.68 8.49 -5.44
CA PHE A 191 -14.69 8.76 -4.42
C PHE A 191 -16.15 8.69 -4.97
N ASP A 192 -16.30 8.34 -6.24
CA ASP A 192 -17.63 8.04 -6.77
C ASP A 192 -18.17 6.72 -6.20
N MET A 193 -19.51 6.63 -6.10
CA MET A 193 -20.19 5.51 -5.45
C MET A 193 -19.81 4.15 -6.04
N LYS A 194 -19.81 4.06 -7.37
CA LYS A 194 -19.54 2.80 -8.09
C LYS A 194 -18.14 2.26 -7.77
N ASN A 195 -17.13 3.10 -7.92
CA ASN A 195 -15.76 2.70 -7.64
C ASN A 195 -15.56 2.41 -6.15
N THR A 196 -16.16 3.21 -5.26
CA THR A 196 -16.08 2.99 -3.82
C THR A 196 -16.64 1.62 -3.43
N GLU A 197 -17.84 1.25 -3.93
CA GLU A 197 -18.47 -0.05 -3.65
C GLU A 197 -17.64 -1.22 -4.18
N GLU A 198 -17.12 -1.12 -5.41
CA GLU A 198 -16.26 -2.17 -5.98
C GLU A 198 -14.93 -2.33 -5.27
N MET A 199 -14.27 -1.22 -4.88
CA MET A 199 -13.06 -1.28 -4.06
C MET A 199 -13.33 -1.97 -2.72
N VAL A 200 -14.42 -1.61 -2.05
CA VAL A 200 -14.83 -2.25 -0.80
C VAL A 200 -15.10 -3.74 -1.00
N ARG A 201 -15.81 -4.13 -2.05
CA ARG A 201 -16.06 -5.53 -2.37
C ARG A 201 -14.76 -6.34 -2.50
N VAL A 202 -13.80 -5.83 -3.27
CA VAL A 202 -12.52 -6.50 -3.50
C VAL A 202 -11.69 -6.59 -2.19
N ILE A 203 -11.74 -5.54 -1.36
CA ILE A 203 -11.07 -5.54 -0.04
C ILE A 203 -11.72 -6.57 0.90
N GLU A 204 -13.05 -6.62 0.97
CA GLU A 204 -13.78 -7.58 1.83
C GLU A 204 -13.57 -9.03 1.37
N GLU A 205 -13.49 -9.30 0.07
CA GLU A 205 -13.13 -10.61 -0.47
C GLU A 205 -11.70 -11.01 -0.06
N THR A 206 -10.75 -10.06 -0.09
CA THR A 206 -9.38 -10.27 0.35
C THR A 206 -9.30 -10.55 1.85
N VAL A 207 -10.03 -9.77 2.65
CA VAL A 207 -10.19 -10.00 4.10
C VAL A 207 -10.78 -11.38 4.39
N ALA A 208 -11.83 -11.76 3.67
CA ALA A 208 -12.45 -13.08 3.85
C ALA A 208 -11.51 -14.24 3.53
N LYS A 209 -10.65 -14.10 2.50
CA LYS A 209 -9.59 -15.10 2.22
C LYS A 209 -8.59 -15.18 3.37
N ALA A 210 -8.15 -14.04 3.93
CA ALA A 210 -7.20 -13.98 5.03
C ALA A 210 -7.74 -14.53 6.36
N ILE A 211 -9.05 -14.52 6.56
CA ILE A 211 -9.69 -15.08 7.75
C ILE A 211 -9.80 -16.62 7.64
N ARG A 212 -10.00 -17.12 6.44
CA ARG A 212 -10.19 -18.58 6.20
C ARG A 212 -8.89 -19.37 6.05
N GLY A 213 -7.81 -18.73 5.64
CA GLY A 213 -6.47 -19.34 5.49
C GLY A 213 -5.60 -19.13 6.66
#